data_f97db7461c05c6696e7fed7c20df9532
#
_entry.id   f97db7461c05c6696e7fed7c20df9532
#
_cell.length_a   1.000
_cell.length_b   1.000
_cell.length_c   1.000
_cell.angle_alpha   90.00
_cell.angle_beta   90.00
_cell.angle_gamma   90.00
#
_symmetry.space_group_name_H-M   'P 1'
#
loop_
_entity.id
_entity.type
_entity.pdbx_description
1 polymer ?
#
loop_
_entity_poly.entity_id
_entity_poly.type
_entity_poly.pdbx_seq_one_letter_code
_entity_poly.pdbx_strand_id
1 'polypeptide(L)'
;MDYAIILGGGKGLRMGADVPKQFIEVGGLPILMRTIMRFREYGDVKIILVLPKDQQDYWHQLCQKYHFAEDYQIADGGSERFFSIKNALALIPDDAQGVVAVHDGVRPFPSVEVIARCFETARQTGTAVPVVPVVETLRKVEAHPQPLPKGGEFDATTPGTTTTSTSQNPSLREGLRVGSSTVPRSEYRLVQTPQAFDIQLHKAAYRQPFNDGFTDDASVVEAYWETPHQLPRGGEQEASPRGGLEGVGITLVEGNRENIKITPPFDLIVAESIILHTTTQDVSGTE
;
A
#
# COMPACT_ATOMS: atom_id res chain seq x y z
N MET A 1 -21.38 5.39 5.46
CA MET A 1 -20.69 4.41 6.34
C MET A 1 -19.34 4.12 5.75
N ASP A 2 -18.29 4.06 6.58
CA ASP A 2 -16.91 3.93 6.09
C ASP A 2 -16.42 2.49 6.18
N TYR A 3 -15.44 2.16 5.34
CA TYR A 3 -14.85 0.83 5.24
C TYR A 3 -13.33 0.88 5.28
N ALA A 4 -12.71 -0.15 5.87
CA ALA A 4 -11.27 -0.38 5.83
C ALA A 4 -10.99 -1.77 5.23
N ILE A 5 -10.34 -1.82 4.07
CA ILE A 5 -9.87 -3.05 3.46
C ILE A 5 -8.44 -3.27 3.94
N ILE A 6 -8.21 -4.32 4.74
CA ILE A 6 -6.90 -4.66 5.29
C ILE A 6 -6.34 -5.86 4.52
N LEU A 7 -5.20 -5.64 3.85
CA LEU A 7 -4.57 -6.64 2.99
C LEU A 7 -3.62 -7.52 3.79
N GLY A 8 -4.06 -8.70 4.16
CA GLY A 8 -3.25 -9.75 4.80
C GLY A 8 -2.59 -10.71 3.80
N GLY A 9 -2.56 -10.37 2.51
CA GLY A 9 -1.97 -11.20 1.46
C GLY A 9 -0.48 -10.92 1.25
N GLY A 10 0.28 -12.00 1.07
CA GLY A 10 1.70 -11.95 0.73
C GLY A 10 2.38 -13.27 1.08
N LYS A 11 3.09 -13.87 0.13
CA LYS A 11 3.76 -15.18 0.34
C LYS A 11 4.91 -15.13 1.35
N GLY A 12 5.26 -13.92 1.87
CA GLY A 12 6.23 -13.75 2.97
C GLY A 12 7.64 -14.35 2.76
N LEU A 13 7.96 -14.80 1.55
CA LEU A 13 9.16 -15.58 1.23
C LEU A 13 10.50 -14.93 1.63
N ARG A 14 10.49 -13.60 1.88
CA ARG A 14 11.69 -12.84 2.25
C ARG A 14 12.06 -12.92 3.74
N MET A 15 11.16 -13.45 4.57
CA MET A 15 11.37 -13.50 6.03
C MET A 15 12.07 -14.78 6.49
N GLY A 16 12.18 -15.81 5.63
CA GLY A 16 12.78 -17.10 6.01
C GLY A 16 12.04 -17.84 7.14
N ALA A 17 10.82 -17.43 7.45
CA ALA A 17 9.98 -18.06 8.47
C ALA A 17 8.99 -19.02 7.81
N ASP A 18 8.65 -20.11 8.52
CA ASP A 18 7.65 -21.09 8.10
C ASP A 18 6.22 -20.54 8.10
N VAL A 19 6.03 -19.33 8.68
CA VAL A 19 4.74 -18.66 8.86
C VAL A 19 4.69 -17.39 8.01
N PRO A 20 3.57 -17.10 7.30
CA PRO A 20 3.38 -15.84 6.58
C PRO A 20 3.59 -14.63 7.49
N LYS A 21 4.31 -13.61 6.99
CA LYS A 21 4.80 -12.48 7.80
C LYS A 21 3.72 -11.72 8.58
N GLN A 22 2.50 -11.63 8.06
CA GLN A 22 1.37 -10.97 8.70
C GLN A 22 0.92 -11.65 10.01
N PHE A 23 1.30 -12.92 10.18
CA PHE A 23 0.98 -13.71 11.36
C PHE A 23 2.14 -13.81 12.36
N ILE A 24 3.30 -13.23 12.03
CA ILE A 24 4.42 -13.15 12.98
C ILE A 24 4.01 -12.25 14.15
N GLU A 25 4.39 -12.69 15.36
CA GLU A 25 4.12 -11.93 16.58
C GLU A 25 5.11 -10.76 16.73
N VAL A 26 4.58 -9.62 17.14
CA VAL A 26 5.33 -8.44 17.57
C VAL A 26 4.66 -7.92 18.84
N GLY A 27 5.43 -7.81 19.93
CA GLY A 27 4.88 -7.45 21.25
C GLY A 27 3.79 -8.40 21.73
N GLY A 28 3.92 -9.70 21.46
CA GLY A 28 3.01 -10.73 21.94
C GLY A 28 1.69 -10.89 21.16
N LEU A 29 1.50 -10.18 20.03
CA LEU A 29 0.33 -10.33 19.14
C LEU A 29 0.76 -10.39 17.68
N PRO A 30 0.05 -11.18 16.83
CA PRO A 30 0.25 -11.15 15.38
C PRO A 30 0.16 -9.73 14.81
N ILE A 31 1.04 -9.41 13.86
CA ILE A 31 1.09 -8.08 13.21
C ILE A 31 -0.29 -7.70 12.67
N LEU A 32 -0.99 -8.65 12.03
CA LEU A 32 -2.30 -8.39 11.43
C LEU A 32 -3.37 -8.04 12.47
N MET A 33 -3.34 -8.67 13.65
CA MET A 33 -4.27 -8.33 14.74
C MET A 33 -4.02 -6.91 15.23
N ARG A 34 -2.76 -6.51 15.42
CA ARG A 34 -2.41 -5.13 15.78
C ARG A 34 -2.91 -4.14 14.75
N THR A 35 -2.75 -4.45 13.47
CA THR A 35 -3.25 -3.60 12.39
C THR A 35 -4.77 -3.43 12.45
N ILE A 36 -5.53 -4.50 12.68
CA ILE A 36 -6.99 -4.43 12.82
C ILE A 36 -7.37 -3.57 14.04
N MET A 37 -6.71 -3.79 15.18
CA MET A 37 -6.96 -3.03 16.41
C MET A 37 -6.78 -1.52 16.22
N ARG A 38 -5.79 -1.08 15.41
CA ARG A 38 -5.59 0.35 15.12
C ARG A 38 -6.79 1.00 14.44
N PHE A 39 -7.45 0.28 13.54
CA PHE A 39 -8.68 0.79 12.91
C PHE A 39 -9.87 0.77 13.88
N ARG A 40 -9.91 -0.16 14.85
CA ARG A 40 -10.91 -0.15 15.92
C ARG A 40 -10.72 1.01 16.90
N GLU A 41 -9.47 1.35 17.23
CA GLU A 41 -9.15 2.53 18.03
C GLU A 41 -9.59 3.84 17.33
N TYR A 42 -9.55 3.89 16.00
CA TYR A 42 -10.05 5.04 15.23
C TYR A 42 -11.57 5.20 15.38
N GLY A 43 -12.34 4.11 15.35
CA GLY A 43 -13.78 4.17 15.52
C GLY A 43 -14.59 3.11 14.77
N ASP A 44 -15.88 3.43 14.54
CA ASP A 44 -16.82 2.52 13.89
C ASP A 44 -16.64 2.50 12.36
N VAL A 45 -15.65 1.72 11.92
CA VAL A 45 -15.38 1.43 10.51
C VAL A 45 -15.60 -0.05 10.22
N LYS A 46 -16.29 -0.37 9.12
CA LYS A 46 -16.46 -1.77 8.70
C LYS A 46 -15.15 -2.31 8.13
N ILE A 47 -14.62 -3.35 8.75
CA ILE A 47 -13.37 -3.98 8.32
C ILE A 47 -13.66 -5.12 7.35
N ILE A 48 -12.95 -5.12 6.21
CA ILE A 48 -12.89 -6.23 5.26
C ILE A 48 -11.45 -6.70 5.22
N LEU A 49 -11.21 -7.89 5.75
CA LEU A 49 -9.90 -8.52 5.79
C LEU A 49 -9.70 -9.35 4.52
N VAL A 50 -8.65 -9.07 3.76
CA VAL A 50 -8.31 -9.85 2.57
C VAL A 50 -7.23 -10.85 2.91
N LEU A 51 -7.53 -12.14 2.78
CA LEU A 51 -6.59 -13.23 3.03
C LEU A 51 -6.57 -14.22 1.87
N PRO A 52 -5.40 -14.79 1.50
CA PRO A 52 -5.34 -15.98 0.68
C PRO A 52 -6.19 -17.09 1.29
N LYS A 53 -6.92 -17.80 0.46
CA LYS A 53 -7.87 -18.83 0.92
C LYS A 53 -7.22 -19.92 1.76
N ASP A 54 -6.01 -20.31 1.40
CA ASP A 54 -5.19 -21.30 2.10
C ASP A 54 -4.66 -20.82 3.47
N GLN A 55 -4.80 -19.54 3.80
CA GLN A 55 -4.37 -18.95 5.08
C GLN A 55 -5.52 -18.63 6.04
N GLN A 56 -6.77 -18.75 5.59
CA GLN A 56 -7.94 -18.37 6.40
C GLN A 56 -8.14 -19.30 7.60
N ASP A 57 -7.95 -20.61 7.42
CA ASP A 57 -8.05 -21.57 8.51
C ASP A 57 -6.99 -21.33 9.59
N TYR A 58 -5.76 -21.03 9.18
CA TYR A 58 -4.70 -20.69 10.12
C TYR A 58 -5.00 -19.37 10.86
N TRP A 59 -5.54 -18.38 10.17
CA TRP A 59 -6.01 -17.15 10.79
C TRP A 59 -7.08 -17.40 11.85
N HIS A 60 -8.08 -18.24 11.57
CA HIS A 60 -9.09 -18.60 12.54
C HIS A 60 -8.50 -19.28 13.79
N GLN A 61 -7.52 -20.17 13.62
CA GLN A 61 -6.81 -20.79 14.76
C GLN A 61 -6.08 -19.75 15.60
N LEU A 62 -5.43 -18.75 14.96
CA LEU A 62 -4.80 -17.64 15.67
C LEU A 62 -5.82 -16.81 16.44
N CYS A 63 -6.97 -16.48 15.84
CA CYS A 63 -8.04 -15.76 16.53
C CYS A 63 -8.52 -16.51 17.79
N GLN A 64 -8.66 -17.82 17.74
CA GLN A 64 -8.99 -18.65 18.91
C GLN A 64 -7.86 -18.61 19.96
N LYS A 65 -6.60 -18.79 19.53
CA LYS A 65 -5.42 -18.76 20.41
C LYS A 65 -5.30 -17.45 21.19
N TYR A 66 -5.55 -16.31 20.52
CA TYR A 66 -5.40 -14.98 21.13
C TYR A 66 -6.70 -14.39 21.65
N HIS A 67 -7.81 -15.15 21.64
CA HIS A 67 -9.15 -14.65 21.99
C HIS A 67 -9.52 -13.37 21.25
N PHE A 68 -9.13 -13.30 19.96
CA PHE A 68 -9.36 -12.15 19.09
C PHE A 68 -10.77 -12.23 18.50
N ALA A 69 -11.69 -11.38 19.02
CA ALA A 69 -13.11 -11.40 18.70
C ALA A 69 -13.60 -10.12 17.99
N GLU A 70 -12.72 -9.51 17.17
CA GLU A 70 -13.10 -8.33 16.39
C GLU A 70 -14.07 -8.68 15.26
N ASP A 71 -14.96 -7.75 14.93
CA ASP A 71 -15.92 -7.92 13.84
C ASP A 71 -15.31 -7.53 12.50
N TYR A 72 -15.26 -8.44 11.54
CA TYR A 72 -14.78 -8.20 10.18
C TYR A 72 -15.36 -9.21 9.20
N GLN A 73 -15.43 -8.82 7.94
CA GLN A 73 -15.71 -9.73 6.83
C GLN A 73 -14.40 -10.22 6.21
N ILE A 74 -14.37 -11.43 5.68
CA ILE A 74 -13.22 -11.96 4.94
C ILE A 74 -13.52 -11.95 3.44
N ALA A 75 -12.61 -11.39 2.66
CA ALA A 75 -12.55 -11.51 1.21
C ALA A 75 -11.38 -12.41 0.80
N ASP A 76 -11.58 -13.22 -0.24
CA ASP A 76 -10.51 -14.05 -0.79
C ASP A 76 -9.45 -13.19 -1.49
N GLY A 77 -8.17 -13.49 -1.23
CA GLY A 77 -7.07 -12.91 -2.00
C GLY A 77 -7.12 -13.33 -3.47
N GLY A 78 -6.75 -12.42 -4.36
CA GLY A 78 -6.60 -12.67 -5.79
C GLY A 78 -5.14 -12.98 -6.18
N SER A 79 -4.91 -13.22 -7.48
CA SER A 79 -3.57 -13.46 -8.03
C SER A 79 -2.62 -12.27 -7.83
N GLU A 80 -3.18 -11.07 -7.90
CA GLU A 80 -2.48 -9.79 -7.73
C GLU A 80 -3.20 -8.94 -6.66
N ARG A 81 -2.50 -7.88 -6.18
CA ARG A 81 -3.07 -6.92 -5.25
C ARG A 81 -4.38 -6.32 -5.77
N PHE A 82 -4.41 -5.98 -7.06
CA PHE A 82 -5.60 -5.44 -7.73
C PHE A 82 -6.82 -6.36 -7.60
N PHE A 83 -6.69 -7.64 -7.90
CA PHE A 83 -7.81 -8.59 -7.81
C PHE A 83 -8.22 -8.85 -6.36
N SER A 84 -7.27 -8.82 -5.43
CA SER A 84 -7.53 -8.91 -4.00
C SER A 84 -8.45 -7.80 -3.52
N ILE A 85 -8.16 -6.55 -3.92
CA ILE A 85 -8.96 -5.38 -3.56
C ILE A 85 -10.32 -5.43 -4.29
N LYS A 86 -10.34 -5.84 -5.55
CA LYS A 86 -11.58 -6.01 -6.31
C LYS A 86 -12.54 -6.99 -5.63
N ASN A 87 -12.04 -8.10 -5.09
CA ASN A 87 -12.83 -9.05 -4.32
C ASN A 87 -13.40 -8.42 -3.04
N ALA A 88 -12.60 -7.61 -2.33
CA ALA A 88 -13.06 -6.89 -1.14
C ALA A 88 -14.11 -5.83 -1.47
N LEU A 89 -13.92 -5.05 -2.54
CA LEU A 89 -14.87 -4.04 -3.00
C LEU A 89 -16.24 -4.64 -3.40
N ALA A 90 -16.26 -5.90 -3.83
CA ALA A 90 -17.51 -6.61 -4.14
C ALA A 90 -18.37 -6.90 -2.90
N LEU A 91 -17.77 -6.88 -1.68
CA LEU A 91 -18.52 -7.02 -0.42
C LEU A 91 -19.14 -5.71 0.07
N ILE A 92 -18.77 -4.58 -0.52
CA ILE A 92 -19.35 -3.27 -0.23
C ILE A 92 -20.59 -3.09 -1.14
N PRO A 93 -21.78 -2.78 -0.60
CA PRO A 93 -22.97 -2.54 -1.41
C PRO A 93 -22.73 -1.51 -2.53
N ASP A 94 -23.39 -1.69 -3.67
CA ASP A 94 -23.16 -0.80 -4.84
C ASP A 94 -23.67 0.62 -4.62
N ASP A 95 -24.67 0.78 -3.77
CA ASP A 95 -25.24 2.07 -3.37
C ASP A 95 -24.57 2.67 -2.13
N ALA A 96 -23.54 2.01 -1.58
CA ALA A 96 -22.85 2.50 -0.39
C ALA A 96 -22.23 3.87 -0.65
N GLN A 97 -22.40 4.77 0.33
CA GLN A 97 -21.82 6.10 0.35
C GLN A 97 -20.83 6.21 1.52
N GLY A 98 -19.79 7.00 1.35
CA GLY A 98 -18.75 7.23 2.34
C GLY A 98 -17.34 6.98 1.78
N VAL A 99 -16.43 6.61 2.65
CA VAL A 99 -15.02 6.42 2.32
C VAL A 99 -14.62 4.96 2.50
N VAL A 100 -13.81 4.45 1.58
CA VAL A 100 -13.09 3.18 1.72
C VAL A 100 -11.60 3.45 1.78
N ALA A 101 -10.94 2.94 2.80
CA ALA A 101 -9.49 2.99 2.95
C ALA A 101 -8.87 1.60 2.72
N VAL A 102 -7.78 1.54 1.97
CA VAL A 102 -7.01 0.30 1.75
C VAL A 102 -5.72 0.38 2.54
N HIS A 103 -5.44 -0.63 3.33
CA HIS A 103 -4.29 -0.66 4.23
C HIS A 103 -3.50 -1.97 4.16
N ASP A 104 -2.18 -1.84 4.20
CA ASP A 104 -1.29 -3.01 4.29
C ASP A 104 -1.40 -3.66 5.68
N GLY A 105 -1.82 -4.91 5.77
CA GLY A 105 -1.94 -5.66 7.04
C GLY A 105 -0.62 -5.88 7.79
N VAL A 106 0.50 -5.49 7.21
CA VAL A 106 1.85 -5.51 7.79
C VAL A 106 2.38 -4.12 8.17
N ARG A 107 1.48 -3.15 8.35
CA ARG A 107 1.77 -1.82 8.90
C ARG A 107 0.95 -1.61 10.19
N PRO A 108 1.40 -2.12 11.33
CA PRO A 108 0.61 -2.09 12.56
C PRO A 108 0.63 -0.74 13.30
N PHE A 109 1.30 0.29 12.77
CA PHE A 109 1.56 1.55 13.47
C PHE A 109 1.06 2.82 12.75
N PRO A 110 -0.01 2.82 11.93
CA PRO A 110 -0.62 4.09 11.56
C PRO A 110 -1.15 4.73 12.85
N SER A 111 -0.89 6.02 13.07
CA SER A 111 -1.52 6.69 14.21
C SER A 111 -3.01 6.89 13.95
N VAL A 112 -3.80 6.97 15.01
CA VAL A 112 -5.26 7.20 14.92
C VAL A 112 -5.54 8.52 14.20
N GLU A 113 -4.69 9.54 14.43
CA GLU A 113 -4.79 10.84 13.78
C GLU A 113 -4.51 10.76 12.27
N VAL A 114 -3.57 9.91 11.83
CA VAL A 114 -3.32 9.68 10.40
C VAL A 114 -4.50 8.97 9.76
N ILE A 115 -5.05 7.95 10.42
CA ILE A 115 -6.27 7.26 9.94
C ILE A 115 -7.41 8.28 9.81
N ALA A 116 -7.69 9.06 10.86
CA ALA A 116 -8.72 10.09 10.86
C ALA A 116 -8.52 11.09 9.72
N ARG A 117 -7.31 11.62 9.58
CA ARG A 117 -6.96 12.59 8.52
C ARG A 117 -7.22 12.01 7.13
N CYS A 118 -6.86 10.74 6.89
CA CYS A 118 -7.13 10.09 5.60
C CYS A 118 -8.63 10.01 5.30
N PHE A 119 -9.44 9.56 6.29
CA PHE A 119 -10.89 9.47 6.10
C PHE A 119 -11.55 10.85 5.91
N GLU A 120 -11.18 11.83 6.73
CA GLU A 120 -11.74 13.19 6.67
C GLU A 120 -11.38 13.88 5.36
N THR A 121 -10.11 13.80 4.93
CA THR A 121 -9.66 14.39 3.67
C THR A 121 -10.33 13.71 2.48
N ALA A 122 -10.39 12.38 2.44
CA ALA A 122 -11.05 11.66 1.35
C ALA A 122 -12.56 11.98 1.27
N ARG A 123 -13.21 12.22 2.41
CA ARG A 123 -14.63 12.66 2.44
C ARG A 123 -14.81 14.04 1.80
N GLN A 124 -13.82 14.92 1.93
CA GLN A 124 -13.87 16.28 1.40
C GLN A 124 -13.42 16.37 -0.07
N THR A 125 -12.36 15.65 -0.42
CA THR A 125 -11.67 15.79 -1.73
C THR A 125 -11.84 14.59 -2.65
N GLY A 126 -12.37 13.47 -2.14
CA GLY A 126 -12.51 12.21 -2.86
C GLY A 126 -11.32 11.25 -2.70
N THR A 127 -10.15 11.74 -2.30
CA THR A 127 -8.93 10.92 -2.16
C THR A 127 -8.05 11.42 -1.00
N ALA A 128 -7.32 10.51 -0.35
CA ALA A 128 -6.27 10.87 0.61
C ALA A 128 -5.21 9.77 0.67
N VAL A 129 -3.95 10.16 0.50
CA VAL A 129 -2.79 9.26 0.55
C VAL A 129 -1.78 9.80 1.53
N PRO A 130 -1.47 9.09 2.63
CA PRO A 130 -0.50 9.54 3.60
C PRO A 130 0.91 9.37 3.07
N VAL A 131 1.73 10.38 3.31
CA VAL A 131 3.12 10.44 2.85
C VAL A 131 4.04 10.95 3.95
N VAL A 132 5.32 10.54 3.88
CA VAL A 132 6.37 11.09 4.72
C VAL A 132 7.52 11.61 3.86
N PRO A 133 8.28 12.62 4.35
CA PRO A 133 9.44 13.14 3.64
C PRO A 133 10.51 12.06 3.45
N VAL A 134 11.22 12.12 2.32
CA VAL A 134 12.44 11.35 2.10
C VAL A 134 13.59 12.00 2.91
N VAL A 135 14.22 11.23 3.78
CA VAL A 135 15.33 11.69 4.63
C VAL A 135 16.68 11.48 3.93
N GLU A 136 16.84 10.31 3.29
CA GLU A 136 18.09 9.92 2.62
C GLU A 136 18.26 10.65 1.30
N THR A 137 19.51 10.68 0.82
CA THR A 137 19.83 11.18 -0.51
C THR A 137 19.36 10.18 -1.57
N LEU A 138 18.54 10.64 -2.52
CA LEU A 138 18.07 9.83 -3.64
C LEU A 138 18.98 9.95 -4.85
N ARG A 139 19.16 8.84 -5.54
CA ARG A 139 19.80 8.78 -6.85
C ARG A 139 18.89 8.07 -7.84
N LYS A 140 18.66 8.71 -8.97
CA LYS A 140 18.07 8.02 -10.13
C LYS A 140 19.14 7.11 -10.71
N VAL A 141 18.83 5.84 -10.87
CA VAL A 141 19.71 4.83 -11.44
C VAL A 141 19.25 4.55 -12.86
N GLU A 142 20.14 4.71 -13.82
CA GLU A 142 19.89 4.34 -15.22
C GLU A 142 20.30 2.88 -15.38
N ALA A 143 19.36 2.02 -15.71
CA ALA A 143 19.63 0.63 -16.04
C ALA A 143 20.41 0.59 -17.38
N HIS A 144 21.71 0.24 -17.33
CA HIS A 144 22.44 -0.08 -18.54
C HIS A 144 22.15 -1.51 -19.00
N PRO A 145 21.86 -1.74 -20.29
CA PRO A 145 21.45 -3.06 -20.79
C PRO A 145 22.55 -4.13 -20.84
N GLN A 146 23.80 -3.83 -20.48
CA GLN A 146 24.89 -4.80 -20.60
C GLN A 146 25.81 -4.82 -19.37
N PRO A 147 26.17 -6.04 -18.87
CA PRO A 147 27.29 -6.19 -17.95
C PRO A 147 28.59 -5.85 -18.70
N LEU A 148 29.47 -5.05 -18.07
CA LEU A 148 30.82 -4.79 -18.58
C LEU A 148 31.58 -6.10 -18.73
N PRO A 149 32.30 -6.33 -19.85
CA PRO A 149 33.15 -7.50 -20.02
C PRO A 149 34.23 -7.55 -18.93
N LYS A 150 34.39 -8.72 -18.32
CA LYS A 150 35.44 -8.98 -17.33
C LYS A 150 36.81 -8.82 -18.05
N GLY A 151 37.57 -7.78 -17.71
CA GLY A 151 38.97 -7.60 -18.08
C GLY A 151 39.19 -7.24 -19.53
N GLY A 152 39.20 -5.94 -19.85
CA GLY A 152 39.61 -5.39 -21.13
C GLY A 152 39.72 -3.88 -21.05
N GLU A 153 40.79 -3.33 -21.62
CA GLU A 153 41.07 -1.92 -21.73
C GLU A 153 39.93 -1.16 -22.46
N PHE A 154 39.66 0.06 -22.02
CA PHE A 154 38.70 0.95 -22.64
C PHE A 154 39.15 1.37 -24.01
N ASP A 155 38.46 0.97 -25.06
CA ASP A 155 38.54 1.61 -26.37
C ASP A 155 37.36 2.54 -26.57
N ALA A 156 37.62 3.82 -26.70
CA ALA A 156 36.64 4.92 -26.69
C ALA A 156 35.94 5.17 -28.04
N THR A 157 36.02 4.25 -28.98
CA THR A 157 35.55 4.47 -30.35
C THR A 157 34.60 3.37 -30.86
N THR A 158 33.35 3.38 -30.44
CA THR A 158 32.29 2.76 -31.27
C THR A 158 30.88 3.32 -30.94
N PRO A 159 30.13 3.87 -31.90
CA PRO A 159 28.75 4.32 -31.72
C PRO A 159 27.76 3.19 -31.97
N GLY A 160 26.84 3.07 -31.07
CA GLY A 160 25.43 2.66 -31.15
C GLY A 160 25.00 1.43 -31.97
N THR A 161 24.46 0.43 -31.28
CA THR A 161 23.47 -0.47 -31.89
C THR A 161 22.37 -0.77 -30.85
N THR A 162 21.13 -0.42 -31.23
CA THR A 162 19.92 -0.61 -30.47
C THR A 162 19.47 -2.09 -30.55
N THR A 163 19.37 -2.79 -29.43
CA THR A 163 18.64 -4.07 -29.37
C THR A 163 17.74 -4.08 -28.15
N THR A 164 16.46 -4.26 -28.42
CA THR A 164 15.37 -4.50 -27.46
C THR A 164 15.57 -5.83 -26.75
N SER A 165 15.63 -5.84 -25.42
CA SER A 165 15.49 -7.06 -24.62
C SER A 165 14.87 -6.79 -23.24
N THR A 166 13.91 -7.64 -22.93
CA THR A 166 13.13 -7.91 -21.73
C THR A 166 13.83 -7.60 -20.41
N SER A 167 13.07 -6.91 -19.53
CA SER A 167 13.42 -6.48 -18.18
C SER A 167 13.78 -7.64 -17.27
N GLN A 168 15.03 -7.73 -16.84
CA GLN A 168 15.44 -8.37 -15.59
C GLN A 168 16.23 -7.34 -14.80
N ASN A 169 15.72 -6.98 -13.59
CA ASN A 169 16.43 -6.11 -12.66
C ASN A 169 17.78 -6.75 -12.29
N PRO A 170 18.94 -6.14 -12.66
CA PRO A 170 20.21 -6.66 -12.20
C PRO A 170 20.34 -6.45 -10.70
N SER A 171 20.66 -7.51 -9.97
CA SER A 171 20.97 -7.42 -8.55
C SER A 171 22.24 -6.58 -8.36
N LEU A 172 22.21 -5.58 -7.47
CA LEU A 172 23.34 -4.71 -7.09
C LEU A 172 24.56 -5.43 -6.48
N ARG A 173 24.63 -6.77 -6.58
CA ARG A 173 25.68 -7.58 -5.93
C ARG A 173 27.01 -7.64 -6.67
N GLU A 174 27.09 -7.18 -7.92
CA GLU A 174 28.35 -7.12 -8.65
C GLU A 174 28.57 -5.65 -9.02
N GLY A 175 29.71 -5.07 -8.63
CA GLY A 175 30.05 -3.65 -8.77
C GLY A 175 29.87 -3.07 -10.17
N LEU A 176 28.64 -2.91 -10.61
CA LEU A 176 28.26 -2.26 -11.85
C LEU A 176 28.45 -0.75 -11.71
N ARG A 177 29.21 -0.16 -12.63
CA ARG A 177 29.15 1.28 -12.86
C ARG A 177 27.82 1.59 -13.55
N VAL A 178 26.80 1.94 -12.75
CA VAL A 178 25.51 2.39 -13.27
C VAL A 178 25.57 3.90 -13.41
N GLY A 179 25.17 4.44 -14.55
CA GLY A 179 24.89 5.87 -14.68
C GLY A 179 23.90 6.27 -13.60
N SER A 180 24.23 7.28 -12.79
CA SER A 180 23.31 7.71 -11.74
C SER A 180 23.40 9.23 -11.57
N SER A 181 22.24 9.86 -11.33
CA SER A 181 22.15 11.30 -11.04
C SER A 181 21.47 11.52 -9.68
N THR A 182 21.92 12.54 -8.95
CA THR A 182 21.25 12.97 -7.73
C THR A 182 19.94 13.65 -8.11
N VAL A 183 18.85 13.32 -7.41
CA VAL A 183 17.55 13.98 -7.59
C VAL A 183 17.21 14.80 -6.35
N PRO A 184 16.48 15.93 -6.51
CA PRO A 184 16.07 16.76 -5.38
C PRO A 184 15.06 15.98 -4.51
N ARG A 185 15.47 15.54 -3.31
CA ARG A 185 14.58 14.78 -2.40
C ARG A 185 13.33 15.55 -1.96
N SER A 186 13.35 16.88 -2.05
CA SER A 186 12.21 17.74 -1.75
C SER A 186 11.01 17.51 -2.65
N GLU A 187 11.23 16.99 -3.86
CA GLU A 187 10.20 16.68 -4.84
C GLU A 187 9.58 15.29 -4.65
N TYR A 188 10.13 14.47 -3.74
CA TYR A 188 9.71 13.09 -3.52
C TYR A 188 9.12 12.91 -2.13
N ARG A 189 8.18 11.97 -2.04
CA ARG A 189 7.58 11.53 -0.79
C ARG A 189 7.54 10.01 -0.76
N LEU A 190 7.68 9.43 0.42
CA LEU A 190 7.42 8.01 0.62
C LEU A 190 5.94 7.82 0.92
N VAL A 191 5.28 7.04 0.08
CA VAL A 191 3.86 6.75 0.19
C VAL A 191 3.63 5.69 1.26
N GLN A 192 2.59 5.89 2.06
CA GLN A 192 2.13 4.95 3.06
C GLN A 192 0.68 4.52 2.80
N THR A 193 0.15 3.68 3.66
CA THR A 193 -1.27 3.38 3.78
C THR A 193 -1.73 3.68 5.22
N PRO A 194 -3.03 3.95 5.46
CA PRO A 194 -4.19 3.71 4.60
C PRO A 194 -4.32 4.73 3.47
N GLN A 195 -4.58 4.26 2.25
CA GLN A 195 -4.99 5.10 1.13
C GLN A 195 -6.51 5.13 1.07
N ALA A 196 -7.09 6.29 1.21
CA ALA A 196 -8.53 6.45 1.37
C ALA A 196 -9.18 7.15 0.17
N PHE A 197 -10.34 6.67 -0.25
CA PHE A 197 -11.05 7.12 -1.44
C PHE A 197 -12.56 7.17 -1.19
N ASP A 198 -13.25 8.04 -1.91
CA ASP A 198 -14.70 7.92 -2.07
C ASP A 198 -15.04 6.52 -2.60
N ILE A 199 -16.05 5.87 -2.03
CA ILE A 199 -16.40 4.47 -2.36
C ILE A 199 -16.76 4.33 -3.83
N GLN A 200 -17.56 5.25 -4.39
CA GLN A 200 -18.03 5.15 -5.76
C GLN A 200 -16.89 5.39 -6.75
N LEU A 201 -16.01 6.36 -6.48
CA LEU A 201 -14.79 6.59 -7.24
C LEU A 201 -13.91 5.34 -7.25
N HIS A 202 -13.64 4.76 -6.09
CA HIS A 202 -12.76 3.60 -5.98
C HIS A 202 -13.32 2.37 -6.68
N LYS A 203 -14.63 2.09 -6.49
CA LYS A 203 -15.32 1.02 -7.23
C LYS A 203 -15.26 1.23 -8.75
N ALA A 204 -15.45 2.47 -9.22
CA ALA A 204 -15.37 2.79 -10.64
C ALA A 204 -13.95 2.56 -11.19
N ALA A 205 -12.91 3.00 -10.47
CA ALA A 205 -11.53 2.80 -10.85
C ALA A 205 -11.15 1.31 -10.96
N TYR A 206 -11.71 0.45 -10.10
CA TYR A 206 -11.45 -1.00 -10.16
C TYR A 206 -12.28 -1.78 -11.21
N ARG A 207 -13.13 -1.10 -11.98
CA ARG A 207 -13.78 -1.70 -13.18
C ARG A 207 -12.87 -1.74 -14.40
N GLN A 208 -11.81 -0.91 -14.45
CA GLN A 208 -10.84 -0.92 -15.53
C GLN A 208 -10.06 -2.25 -15.61
N PRO A 209 -9.50 -2.61 -16.78
CA PRO A 209 -8.61 -3.77 -16.89
C PRO A 209 -7.37 -3.63 -16.01
N PHE A 210 -6.87 -4.76 -15.49
CA PHE A 210 -5.60 -4.79 -14.77
C PHE A 210 -4.43 -4.32 -15.67
N ASN A 211 -3.50 -3.58 -15.07
CA ASN A 211 -2.27 -3.12 -15.69
C ASN A 211 -1.10 -3.36 -14.71
N ASP A 212 0.01 -3.86 -15.19
CA ASP A 212 1.23 -4.12 -14.39
C ASP A 212 1.82 -2.84 -13.74
N GLY A 213 1.44 -1.66 -14.22
CA GLY A 213 1.79 -0.36 -13.61
C GLY A 213 1.03 -0.04 -12.33
N PHE A 214 0.01 -0.82 -11.96
CA PHE A 214 -0.76 -0.61 -10.73
C PHE A 214 0.03 -1.07 -9.51
N THR A 215 0.76 -0.15 -8.89
CA THR A 215 1.60 -0.43 -7.72
C THR A 215 0.86 -0.26 -6.39
N ASP A 216 -0.14 0.62 -6.35
CA ASP A 216 -0.98 0.92 -5.20
C ASP A 216 -2.38 1.41 -5.65
N ASP A 217 -3.26 1.80 -4.72
CA ASP A 217 -4.62 2.26 -5.05
C ASP A 217 -4.62 3.63 -5.71
N ALA A 218 -3.67 4.49 -5.35
CA ALA A 218 -3.52 5.79 -5.97
C ALA A 218 -3.26 5.66 -7.47
N SER A 219 -2.32 4.79 -7.89
CA SER A 219 -2.00 4.55 -9.30
C SER A 219 -3.18 3.97 -10.10
N VAL A 220 -4.06 3.19 -9.45
CA VAL A 220 -5.31 2.70 -10.07
C VAL A 220 -6.28 3.85 -10.34
N VAL A 221 -6.44 4.76 -9.37
CA VAL A 221 -7.33 5.91 -9.51
C VAL A 221 -6.78 6.94 -10.49
N GLU A 222 -5.47 7.17 -10.49
CA GLU A 222 -4.79 8.05 -11.46
C GLU A 222 -5.02 7.55 -12.89
N ALA A 223 -4.77 6.27 -13.16
CA ALA A 223 -5.00 5.67 -14.47
C ALA A 223 -6.48 5.73 -14.90
N TYR A 224 -7.43 5.62 -13.96
CA TYR A 224 -8.84 5.78 -14.24
C TYR A 224 -9.17 7.20 -14.72
N TRP A 225 -8.55 8.23 -14.19
CA TRP A 225 -8.74 9.60 -14.63
C TRP A 225 -8.06 9.91 -15.98
N GLU A 226 -6.91 9.31 -16.24
CA GLU A 226 -6.19 9.49 -17.51
C GLU A 226 -6.85 8.78 -18.69
N THR A 227 -7.68 7.76 -18.43
CA THR A 227 -8.40 7.05 -19.48
C THR A 227 -9.59 7.87 -19.95
N PRO A 228 -9.67 8.30 -21.24
CA PRO A 228 -10.88 8.92 -21.76
C PRO A 228 -12.05 7.95 -21.60
N HIS A 229 -12.99 8.25 -20.73
CA HIS A 229 -14.18 7.46 -20.58
C HIS A 229 -14.89 7.45 -21.94
N GLN A 230 -15.00 6.28 -22.58
CA GLN A 230 -15.91 6.08 -23.67
C GLN A 230 -17.32 6.25 -23.08
N LEU A 231 -17.85 7.46 -23.16
CA LEU A 231 -19.24 7.73 -22.87
C LEU A 231 -20.08 6.79 -23.75
N PRO A 232 -21.06 6.09 -23.21
CA PRO A 232 -22.02 5.36 -24.02
C PRO A 232 -22.61 6.32 -25.03
N ARG A 233 -22.53 6.02 -26.31
CA ARG A 233 -23.22 6.80 -27.35
C ARG A 233 -24.71 6.60 -27.15
N GLY A 234 -25.35 7.56 -26.55
CA GLY A 234 -26.82 7.63 -26.42
C GLY A 234 -27.30 7.57 -24.99
N GLY A 235 -27.72 8.72 -24.48
CA GLY A 235 -28.62 8.88 -23.34
C GLY A 235 -27.92 9.14 -22.02
N GLU A 236 -28.22 10.34 -21.51
CA GLU A 236 -27.98 10.85 -20.15
C GLU A 236 -26.53 10.78 -19.64
N GLN A 237 -25.92 11.95 -19.58
CA GLN A 237 -24.71 12.21 -18.83
C GLN A 237 -24.97 11.77 -17.38
N GLU A 238 -24.50 10.57 -16.99
CA GLU A 238 -24.18 10.36 -15.61
C GLU A 238 -23.08 11.37 -15.29
N ALA A 239 -23.48 12.41 -14.55
CA ALA A 239 -22.57 13.42 -14.06
C ALA A 239 -21.41 12.69 -13.39
N SER A 240 -20.18 13.00 -13.84
CA SER A 240 -18.99 12.72 -13.03
C SER A 240 -19.33 13.04 -11.58
N PRO A 241 -18.99 12.17 -10.59
CA PRO A 241 -19.47 12.34 -9.21
C PRO A 241 -19.15 13.69 -8.58
N ARG A 242 -18.37 14.54 -9.24
CA ARG A 242 -18.22 15.98 -8.91
C ARG A 242 -17.93 16.78 -10.19
N GLY A 243 -18.81 17.73 -10.49
CA GLY A 243 -18.73 18.60 -11.66
C GLY A 243 -17.37 19.28 -11.82
N GLY A 244 -16.91 19.37 -13.08
CA GLY A 244 -15.85 20.25 -13.55
C GLY A 244 -14.49 20.02 -12.90
N LEU A 245 -13.66 19.19 -13.51
CA LEU A 245 -12.34 18.79 -13.00
C LEU A 245 -11.23 19.79 -13.40
N GLU A 246 -11.23 20.98 -12.84
CA GLU A 246 -9.98 21.72 -12.67
C GLU A 246 -9.36 21.24 -11.34
N GLY A 247 -8.26 20.46 -11.42
CA GLY A 247 -7.49 20.01 -10.24
C GLY A 247 -7.75 18.60 -9.74
N VAL A 248 -8.03 17.63 -10.61
CA VAL A 248 -8.13 16.22 -10.21
C VAL A 248 -6.73 15.64 -10.00
N GLY A 249 -6.45 15.28 -8.79
CA GLY A 249 -5.21 14.64 -8.40
C GLY A 249 -5.38 13.89 -7.08
N ILE A 250 -4.41 13.04 -6.77
CA ILE A 250 -4.35 12.39 -5.45
C ILE A 250 -4.02 13.45 -4.39
N THR A 251 -4.87 13.58 -3.38
CA THR A 251 -4.62 14.47 -2.24
C THR A 251 -3.63 13.80 -1.28
N LEU A 252 -2.46 14.42 -1.11
CA LEU A 252 -1.46 13.96 -0.17
C LEU A 252 -1.74 14.53 1.23
N VAL A 253 -1.61 13.68 2.25
CA VAL A 253 -1.74 14.07 3.65
C VAL A 253 -0.48 13.65 4.43
N GLU A 254 -0.22 14.30 5.56
CA GLU A 254 0.92 13.93 6.40
C GLU A 254 0.67 12.58 7.07
N GLY A 255 1.62 11.65 6.89
CA GLY A 255 1.68 10.35 7.56
C GLY A 255 2.49 10.40 8.85
N ASN A 256 2.78 9.23 9.44
CA ASN A 256 3.68 9.13 10.60
C ASN A 256 4.84 8.17 10.30
N ARG A 257 6.03 8.48 10.82
CA ARG A 257 7.26 7.71 10.52
C ARG A 257 7.23 6.29 11.07
N GLU A 258 6.54 6.08 12.18
CA GLU A 258 6.39 4.80 12.85
C GLU A 258 5.55 3.82 12.01
N ASN A 259 4.75 4.33 11.06
CA ASN A 259 3.93 3.51 10.16
C ASN A 259 4.78 2.79 9.09
N ILE A 260 5.76 2.04 9.55
CA ILE A 260 6.65 1.24 8.71
C ILE A 260 5.90 0.04 8.10
N LYS A 261 6.33 -0.38 6.92
CA LYS A 261 5.90 -1.65 6.32
C LYS A 261 6.87 -2.75 6.71
N ILE A 262 6.48 -3.62 7.62
CA ILE A 262 7.32 -4.74 8.05
C ILE A 262 7.58 -5.64 6.84
N THR A 263 8.85 -5.70 6.39
CA THR A 263 9.24 -6.43 5.17
C THR A 263 10.48 -7.30 5.37
N PRO A 264 11.67 -6.79 5.73
CA PRO A 264 12.80 -7.62 6.12
C PRO A 264 12.73 -7.99 7.63
N PRO A 265 13.48 -9.04 8.07
CA PRO A 265 13.54 -9.41 9.50
C PRO A 265 13.95 -8.28 10.44
N PHE A 266 14.78 -7.34 9.97
CA PHE A 266 15.19 -6.18 10.75
C PHE A 266 14.01 -5.30 11.18
N ASP A 267 12.96 -5.20 10.37
CA ASP A 267 11.79 -4.39 10.69
C ASP A 267 11.03 -4.94 11.92
N LEU A 268 11.19 -6.23 12.25
CA LEU A 268 10.60 -6.79 13.49
C LEU A 268 11.27 -6.20 14.73
N ILE A 269 12.59 -5.99 14.71
CA ILE A 269 13.31 -5.35 15.81
C ILE A 269 12.84 -3.91 15.99
N VAL A 270 12.66 -3.19 14.88
CA VAL A 270 12.13 -1.82 14.91
C VAL A 270 10.70 -1.81 15.45
N ALA A 271 9.86 -2.75 15.00
CA ALA A 271 8.48 -2.87 15.45
C ALA A 271 8.38 -3.15 16.97
N GLU A 272 9.20 -4.07 17.49
CA GLU A 272 9.30 -4.32 18.94
C GLU A 272 9.71 -3.06 19.72
N SER A 273 10.69 -2.32 19.19
CA SER A 273 11.14 -1.07 19.82
C SER A 273 10.05 -0.01 19.86
N ILE A 274 9.24 0.11 18.80
CA ILE A 274 8.09 1.05 18.76
C ILE A 274 7.10 0.69 19.87
N ILE A 275 6.75 -0.61 20.01
CA ILE A 275 5.78 -1.06 21.03
C ILE A 275 6.28 -0.77 22.45
N LEU A 276 7.55 -1.09 22.73
CA LEU A 276 8.14 -0.83 24.05
C LEU A 276 8.09 0.66 24.42
N HIS A 277 8.35 1.55 23.47
CA HIS A 277 8.30 2.99 23.71
C HIS A 277 6.87 3.51 23.93
N THR A 278 5.89 2.98 23.21
CA THR A 278 4.48 3.39 23.38
C THR A 278 3.97 2.96 24.75
N THR A 279 4.28 1.73 25.19
CA THR A 279 3.85 1.21 26.50
C THR A 279 4.47 1.99 27.68
N THR A 280 5.71 2.49 27.52
CA THR A 280 6.38 3.27 28.59
C THR A 280 5.82 4.69 28.72
N GLN A 281 5.30 5.29 27.67
CA GLN A 281 4.68 6.62 27.72
C GLN A 281 3.31 6.59 28.41
N ASP A 282 2.52 5.53 28.20
CA ASP A 282 1.21 5.37 28.85
C ASP A 282 1.31 5.19 30.38
N VAL A 283 2.42 4.63 30.87
CA VAL A 283 2.66 4.43 32.32
C VAL A 283 3.18 5.70 33.01
N SER A 284 3.85 6.58 32.29
CA SER A 284 4.42 7.83 32.86
C SER A 284 3.45 9.02 32.84
N GLY A 285 2.29 8.90 32.22
CA GLY A 285 1.25 9.93 32.14
C GLY A 285 0.18 9.89 33.23
N THR A 286 0.33 9.00 34.23
CA THR A 286 -0.65 8.79 35.33
C THR A 286 -0.11 9.18 36.70
N GLU A 287 0.85 10.15 36.81
CA GLU A 287 1.23 10.78 38.06
C GLU A 287 0.78 12.24 38.15
#